data_f90f4e524c00901b34f74be582c6281c
#
_entry.id   f90f4e524c00901b34f74be582c6281c
#
_cell.length_a   1.000
_cell.length_b   1.000
_cell.length_c   1.000
_cell.angle_alpha   90.00
_cell.angle_beta   90.00
_cell.angle_gamma   90.00
#
_symmetry.space_group_name_H-M   'P 1'
#
loop_
_entity.id
_entity.type
_entity.pdbx_description
1 polymer ?
#
loop_
_entity_poly.entity_id
_entity_poly.type
_entity_poly.pdbx_seq_one_letter_code
_entity_poly.pdbx_strand_id
1 'polypeptide(L)'
;MTLPVSLADVEAAADRIKPFVHRTPVFTSATLDRELGAHVFFKAESLQKVGAFKARGATNAVLQLPAETTGVVTHSSGNHGQAVAYAASIRDLPAWVVMPRTAPALKMDAVRSYGAEVVLCDHADRESTATEVMERTGAVLVHPFDNPEVIAGQGTATLELVDQVPNLDVIVAPIGGGGLLSGAATVASGLEPQIPIVGAEPFAVDDAYRSLRSGIRQPGVESPVTVADGLLTGIGARAFAILMAHEVDVIRVTEAAILTAAHFLLLRMKLVVEPSGATPLAAIRTEPERFHGRRVGVIISGGNTDFSWLAAAEALTSRRETSP
;
A
#
# COMPACT_ATOMS: atom_id res chain seq x y z
N MET A 1 25.89 -4.13 -4.66
CA MET A 1 25.35 -3.61 -3.36
C MET A 1 24.37 -4.62 -2.82
N THR A 2 24.43 -4.93 -1.53
CA THR A 2 23.42 -5.78 -0.89
C THR A 2 22.15 -4.96 -0.73
N LEU A 3 21.01 -5.49 -1.20
CA LEU A 3 19.71 -4.83 -1.03
C LEU A 3 19.28 -4.86 0.43
N PRO A 4 18.49 -3.88 0.90
CA PRO A 4 18.08 -3.78 2.30
C PRO A 4 17.08 -4.87 2.73
N VAL A 5 16.47 -5.59 1.80
CA VAL A 5 15.52 -6.69 2.05
C VAL A 5 15.73 -7.79 1.00
N SER A 6 15.74 -9.04 1.45
CA SER A 6 15.83 -10.25 0.63
C SER A 6 14.53 -11.06 0.66
N LEU A 7 14.39 -12.05 -0.24
CA LEU A 7 13.26 -12.99 -0.20
C LEU A 7 13.21 -13.75 1.15
N ALA A 8 14.36 -14.16 1.68
CA ALA A 8 14.43 -14.85 2.98
C ALA A 8 13.88 -13.98 4.13
N ASP A 9 14.09 -12.66 4.08
CA ASP A 9 13.52 -11.73 5.08
C ASP A 9 11.99 -11.69 4.98
N VAL A 10 11.44 -11.75 3.76
CA VAL A 10 9.98 -11.79 3.53
C VAL A 10 9.40 -13.12 3.99
N GLU A 11 10.06 -14.24 3.73
CA GLU A 11 9.65 -15.58 4.20
C GLU A 11 9.65 -15.65 5.73
N ALA A 12 10.71 -15.17 6.36
CA ALA A 12 10.78 -15.07 7.82
C ALA A 12 9.71 -14.14 8.40
N ALA A 13 9.37 -13.04 7.70
CA ALA A 13 8.27 -12.16 8.07
C ALA A 13 6.92 -12.88 7.96
N ALA A 14 6.69 -13.66 6.89
CA ALA A 14 5.46 -14.42 6.70
C ALA A 14 5.21 -15.40 7.85
N ASP A 15 6.22 -16.16 8.26
CA ASP A 15 6.11 -17.08 9.39
C ASP A 15 5.82 -16.34 10.71
N ARG A 16 6.50 -15.21 10.93
CA ARG A 16 6.36 -14.40 12.15
C ARG A 16 4.98 -13.81 12.31
N ILE A 17 4.41 -13.25 11.22
CA ILE A 17 3.12 -12.54 11.29
C ILE A 17 1.91 -13.45 11.11
N LYS A 18 2.08 -14.68 10.65
CA LYS A 18 1.02 -15.65 10.33
C LYS A 18 -0.10 -15.76 11.39
N PRO A 19 0.18 -15.76 12.71
CA PRO A 19 -0.88 -15.81 13.72
C PRO A 19 -1.70 -14.53 13.85
N PHE A 20 -1.22 -13.41 13.34
CA PHE A 20 -1.74 -12.06 13.63
C PHE A 20 -2.40 -11.38 12.44
N VAL A 21 -2.21 -11.89 11.22
CA VAL A 21 -2.76 -11.33 10.01
C VAL A 21 -3.64 -12.33 9.27
N HIS A 22 -4.52 -11.85 8.41
CA HIS A 22 -5.32 -12.72 7.57
C HIS A 22 -4.53 -13.16 6.33
N ARG A 23 -4.63 -14.44 5.96
CA ARG A 23 -4.34 -14.87 4.60
C ARG A 23 -5.53 -14.41 3.73
N THR A 24 -5.39 -13.25 3.09
CA THR A 24 -6.48 -12.62 2.35
C THR A 24 -6.86 -13.41 1.10
N PRO A 25 -8.14 -13.41 0.67
CA PRO A 25 -8.56 -14.12 -0.52
C PRO A 25 -8.09 -13.43 -1.80
N VAL A 26 -8.11 -14.22 -2.90
CA VAL A 26 -7.94 -13.73 -4.27
C VAL A 26 -9.28 -13.82 -4.98
N PHE A 27 -9.67 -12.72 -5.65
CA PHE A 27 -10.90 -12.64 -6.45
C PHE A 27 -10.58 -12.49 -7.93
N THR A 28 -11.53 -12.93 -8.78
CA THR A 28 -11.48 -12.78 -10.23
C THR A 28 -12.79 -12.18 -10.76
N SER A 29 -12.78 -11.70 -11.99
CA SER A 29 -13.98 -11.15 -12.65
C SER A 29 -14.02 -11.53 -14.13
N ALA A 30 -14.85 -12.48 -14.49
CA ALA A 30 -15.02 -12.89 -15.89
C ALA A 30 -15.47 -11.74 -16.82
N THR A 31 -16.16 -10.73 -16.29
CA THR A 31 -16.51 -9.52 -17.04
C THR A 31 -15.27 -8.69 -17.37
N LEU A 32 -14.39 -8.50 -16.37
CA LEU A 32 -13.15 -7.75 -16.54
C LEU A 32 -12.17 -8.50 -17.45
N ASP A 33 -12.06 -9.82 -17.27
CA ASP A 33 -11.18 -10.66 -18.08
C ASP A 33 -11.53 -10.55 -19.58
N ARG A 34 -12.82 -10.55 -19.90
CA ARG A 34 -13.28 -10.34 -21.29
C ARG A 34 -13.05 -8.91 -21.79
N GLU A 35 -13.22 -7.90 -20.92
CA GLU A 35 -12.98 -6.50 -21.25
C GLU A 35 -11.50 -6.25 -21.62
N LEU A 36 -10.59 -6.87 -20.86
CA LEU A 36 -9.15 -6.65 -20.99
C LEU A 36 -8.43 -7.67 -21.88
N GLY A 37 -9.10 -8.78 -22.21
CA GLY A 37 -8.42 -9.90 -22.87
C GLY A 37 -7.30 -10.51 -22.02
N ALA A 38 -7.43 -10.48 -20.70
CA ALA A 38 -6.43 -10.92 -19.72
C ALA A 38 -7.13 -11.70 -18.59
N HIS A 39 -6.37 -12.44 -17.75
CA HIS A 39 -6.89 -13.06 -16.55
C HIS A 39 -6.39 -12.31 -15.33
N VAL A 40 -7.27 -11.58 -14.62
CA VAL A 40 -6.89 -10.70 -13.51
C VAL A 40 -7.25 -11.30 -12.16
N PHE A 41 -6.26 -11.37 -11.27
CA PHE A 41 -6.35 -11.97 -9.94
C PHE A 41 -6.09 -10.90 -8.87
N PHE A 42 -7.12 -10.56 -8.11
CA PHE A 42 -7.09 -9.48 -7.11
C PHE A 42 -6.80 -10.03 -5.70
N LYS A 43 -5.61 -9.80 -5.18
CA LYS A 43 -5.24 -10.03 -3.77
C LYS A 43 -5.88 -8.94 -2.91
N ALA A 44 -6.90 -9.31 -2.13
CA ALA A 44 -7.77 -8.35 -1.47
C ALA A 44 -7.27 -7.95 -0.08
N GLU A 45 -6.23 -7.10 -0.02
CA GLU A 45 -5.75 -6.55 1.26
C GLU A 45 -6.74 -5.56 1.91
N SER A 46 -7.81 -5.18 1.22
CA SER A 46 -8.95 -4.49 1.85
C SER A 46 -9.66 -5.34 2.92
N LEU A 47 -9.48 -6.65 2.88
CA LEU A 47 -10.00 -7.60 3.87
C LEU A 47 -8.96 -8.01 4.93
N GLN A 48 -7.80 -7.37 4.95
CA GLN A 48 -6.78 -7.57 5.96
C GLN A 48 -7.18 -6.95 7.31
N LYS A 49 -6.50 -7.33 8.41
CA LYS A 49 -6.56 -6.59 9.68
C LYS A 49 -6.38 -5.10 9.42
N VAL A 50 -7.05 -4.27 10.15
CA VAL A 50 -7.14 -2.81 9.98
C VAL A 50 -7.61 -2.35 8.58
N GLY A 51 -8.16 -3.24 7.76
CA GLY A 51 -8.67 -2.93 6.42
C GLY A 51 -7.60 -2.60 5.38
N ALA A 52 -6.32 -2.95 5.60
CA ALA A 52 -5.23 -2.62 4.67
C ALA A 52 -3.98 -3.48 4.88
N PHE A 53 -3.18 -3.64 3.82
CA PHE A 53 -1.90 -4.35 3.81
C PHE A 53 -0.93 -3.89 4.91
N LYS A 54 -1.09 -2.67 5.40
CA LYS A 54 -0.22 -2.06 6.42
C LYS A 54 -0.11 -2.89 7.69
N ALA A 55 -1.12 -3.69 8.03
CA ALA A 55 -1.05 -4.62 9.16
C ALA A 55 0.14 -5.56 9.07
N ARG A 56 0.51 -6.02 7.88
CA ARG A 56 1.61 -6.96 7.66
C ARG A 56 2.95 -6.38 8.07
N GLY A 57 3.33 -5.24 7.49
CA GLY A 57 4.61 -4.61 7.76
C GLY A 57 4.71 -4.03 9.17
N ALA A 58 3.64 -3.41 9.68
CA ALA A 58 3.63 -2.88 11.04
C ALA A 58 3.77 -4.02 12.07
N THR A 59 3.04 -5.13 11.91
CA THR A 59 3.16 -6.30 12.78
C THR A 59 4.56 -6.90 12.72
N ASN A 60 5.12 -7.08 11.51
CA ASN A 60 6.48 -7.62 11.37
C ASN A 60 7.53 -6.75 12.06
N ALA A 61 7.45 -5.43 11.89
CA ALA A 61 8.39 -4.50 12.51
C ALA A 61 8.26 -4.48 14.04
N VAL A 62 7.04 -4.39 14.57
CA VAL A 62 6.80 -4.32 16.02
C VAL A 62 7.17 -5.63 16.71
N LEU A 63 6.93 -6.78 16.12
CA LEU A 63 7.30 -8.08 16.71
C LEU A 63 8.81 -8.30 16.81
N GLN A 64 9.62 -7.58 16.02
CA GLN A 64 11.08 -7.66 16.03
C GLN A 64 11.76 -6.63 16.96
N LEU A 65 11.01 -5.72 17.56
CA LEU A 65 11.57 -4.79 18.53
C LEU A 65 12.07 -5.53 19.78
N PRO A 66 13.17 -5.06 20.41
CA PRO A 66 13.69 -5.61 21.66
C PRO A 66 12.63 -5.77 22.74
N ALA A 67 12.84 -6.71 23.66
CA ALA A 67 11.91 -6.98 24.76
C ALA A 67 11.74 -5.78 25.70
N GLU A 68 12.79 -4.98 25.86
CA GLU A 68 12.86 -3.78 26.69
C GLU A 68 12.22 -2.54 26.04
N THR A 69 11.67 -2.65 24.83
CA THR A 69 11.02 -1.52 24.14
C THR A 69 9.88 -0.97 24.99
N THR A 70 9.90 0.33 25.26
CA THR A 70 8.94 1.03 26.12
C THR A 70 7.66 1.44 25.41
N GLY A 71 7.65 1.41 24.08
CA GLY A 71 6.50 1.74 23.26
C GLY A 71 6.89 2.05 21.81
N VAL A 72 5.90 2.36 20.99
CA VAL A 72 6.10 2.68 19.58
C VAL A 72 5.43 3.99 19.21
N VAL A 73 6.00 4.71 18.27
CA VAL A 73 5.41 5.93 17.68
C VAL A 73 5.42 5.86 16.17
N THR A 74 4.42 6.47 15.55
CA THR A 74 4.40 6.70 14.11
C THR A 74 3.70 8.02 13.76
N HIS A 75 3.99 8.56 12.59
CA HIS A 75 3.27 9.70 12.03
C HIS A 75 2.46 9.25 10.80
N SER A 76 1.15 9.09 10.98
CA SER A 76 0.26 8.68 9.89
C SER A 76 -1.19 8.93 10.26
N SER A 77 -1.92 9.62 9.39
CA SER A 77 -3.37 9.82 9.51
C SER A 77 -4.21 8.71 8.86
N GLY A 78 -3.58 7.70 8.28
CA GLY A 78 -4.25 6.66 7.51
C GLY A 78 -4.01 5.24 8.03
N ASN A 79 -3.93 4.31 7.09
CA ASN A 79 -3.83 2.87 7.34
C ASN A 79 -2.63 2.46 8.21
N HIS A 80 -1.51 3.19 8.12
CA HIS A 80 -0.32 2.84 8.89
C HIS A 80 -0.47 3.16 10.39
N GLY A 81 -1.09 4.28 10.75
CA GLY A 81 -1.36 4.61 12.14
C GLY A 81 -2.19 3.53 12.84
N GLN A 82 -3.27 3.08 12.20
CA GLN A 82 -4.09 1.97 12.68
C GLN A 82 -3.28 0.66 12.76
N ALA A 83 -2.44 0.38 11.78
CA ALA A 83 -1.63 -0.83 11.74
C ALA A 83 -0.57 -0.88 12.86
N VAL A 84 0.06 0.26 13.18
CA VAL A 84 1.01 0.35 14.31
C VAL A 84 0.28 0.22 15.63
N ALA A 85 -0.89 0.85 15.80
CA ALA A 85 -1.71 0.70 16.98
C ALA A 85 -2.13 -0.77 17.20
N TYR A 86 -2.60 -1.44 16.15
CA TYR A 86 -2.91 -2.88 16.18
C TYR A 86 -1.67 -3.72 16.53
N ALA A 87 -0.53 -3.49 15.87
CA ALA A 87 0.68 -4.26 16.12
C ALA A 87 1.20 -4.08 17.56
N ALA A 88 1.12 -2.86 18.09
CA ALA A 88 1.47 -2.57 19.48
C ALA A 88 0.59 -3.32 20.48
N SER A 89 -0.74 -3.40 20.22
CA SER A 89 -1.66 -4.13 21.08
C SER A 89 -1.36 -5.63 21.18
N ILE A 90 -0.72 -6.23 20.17
CA ILE A 90 -0.28 -7.65 20.21
C ILE A 90 0.80 -7.88 21.26
N ARG A 91 1.62 -6.86 21.55
CA ARG A 91 2.73 -6.92 22.52
C ARG A 91 2.43 -6.16 23.83
N ASP A 92 1.21 -5.69 24.02
CA ASP A 92 0.83 -4.83 25.14
C ASP A 92 1.74 -3.58 25.28
N LEU A 93 2.22 -3.04 24.13
CA LEU A 93 3.06 -1.85 24.11
C LEU A 93 2.24 -0.58 24.02
N PRO A 94 2.59 0.48 24.77
CA PRO A 94 2.09 1.82 24.51
C PRO A 94 2.36 2.26 23.06
N ALA A 95 1.39 2.90 22.43
CA ALA A 95 1.52 3.38 21.05
C ALA A 95 1.04 4.84 20.93
N TRP A 96 1.81 5.66 20.25
CA TRP A 96 1.48 7.05 19.93
C TRP A 96 1.38 7.20 18.41
N VAL A 97 0.28 7.75 17.95
CA VAL A 97 0.06 8.02 16.53
C VAL A 97 -0.08 9.53 16.33
N VAL A 98 0.92 10.13 15.71
CA VAL A 98 0.93 11.55 15.40
C VAL A 98 0.09 11.79 14.15
N MET A 99 -0.96 12.61 14.29
CA MET A 99 -1.95 12.88 13.26
C MET A 99 -2.18 14.38 13.10
N PRO A 100 -2.38 14.89 11.87
CA PRO A 100 -2.76 16.28 11.70
C PRO A 100 -4.15 16.56 12.31
N ARG A 101 -4.34 17.77 12.86
CA ARG A 101 -5.63 18.22 13.43
C ARG A 101 -6.79 18.13 12.43
N THR A 102 -6.48 18.17 11.14
CA THR A 102 -7.43 18.04 10.03
C THR A 102 -7.79 16.59 9.68
N ALA A 103 -7.21 15.60 10.37
CA ALA A 103 -7.52 14.19 10.11
C ALA A 103 -9.00 13.89 10.42
N PRO A 104 -9.69 13.09 9.59
CA PRO A 104 -11.09 12.72 9.85
C PRO A 104 -11.25 12.03 11.21
N ALA A 105 -12.31 12.38 11.94
CA ALA A 105 -12.61 11.81 13.25
C ALA A 105 -12.68 10.27 13.20
N LEU A 106 -13.28 9.69 12.16
CA LEU A 106 -13.36 8.25 11.96
C LEU A 106 -11.99 7.57 11.96
N LYS A 107 -10.97 8.20 11.34
CA LYS A 107 -9.60 7.66 11.31
C LYS A 107 -8.92 7.75 12.68
N MET A 108 -9.17 8.82 13.44
CA MET A 108 -8.69 8.96 14.82
C MET A 108 -9.34 7.94 15.76
N ASP A 109 -10.64 7.74 15.65
CA ASP A 109 -11.37 6.77 16.47
C ASP A 109 -10.94 5.33 16.17
N ALA A 110 -10.64 5.01 14.91
CA ALA A 110 -10.09 3.71 14.55
C ALA A 110 -8.72 3.47 15.21
N VAL A 111 -7.84 4.47 15.28
CA VAL A 111 -6.55 4.36 15.99
C VAL A 111 -6.76 4.15 17.49
N ARG A 112 -7.64 4.94 18.13
CA ARG A 112 -7.98 4.82 19.56
C ARG A 112 -8.60 3.47 19.91
N SER A 113 -9.37 2.88 19.01
CA SER A 113 -10.01 1.57 19.23
C SER A 113 -9.01 0.43 19.42
N TYR A 114 -7.77 0.59 18.95
CA TYR A 114 -6.65 -0.32 19.20
C TYR A 114 -5.83 0.06 20.43
N GLY A 115 -6.26 1.03 21.25
CA GLY A 115 -5.61 1.43 22.49
C GLY A 115 -4.47 2.44 22.32
N ALA A 116 -4.22 2.98 21.13
CA ALA A 116 -3.18 3.97 20.92
C ALA A 116 -3.62 5.39 21.28
N GLU A 117 -2.69 6.21 21.75
CA GLU A 117 -2.85 7.63 21.98
C GLU A 117 -2.69 8.39 20.64
N VAL A 118 -3.66 9.25 20.31
CA VAL A 118 -3.57 10.16 19.17
C VAL A 118 -2.96 11.47 19.61
N VAL A 119 -1.80 11.81 19.05
CA VAL A 119 -1.09 13.08 19.28
C VAL A 119 -1.38 14.01 18.10
N LEU A 120 -2.06 15.12 18.35
CA LEU A 120 -2.46 16.07 17.28
C LEU A 120 -1.41 17.14 17.05
N CYS A 121 -1.07 17.38 15.78
CA CYS A 121 -0.13 18.41 15.35
C CYS A 121 -0.63 19.15 14.10
N ASP A 122 0.11 20.16 13.67
CA ASP A 122 -0.09 20.72 12.34
C ASP A 122 0.52 19.81 11.27
N HIS A 123 0.04 19.91 10.04
CA HIS A 123 0.43 18.97 8.97
C HIS A 123 1.94 18.95 8.71
N ALA A 124 2.59 20.13 8.80
CA ALA A 124 4.02 20.27 8.60
C ALA A 124 4.87 19.69 9.74
N ASP A 125 4.31 19.60 10.96
CA ASP A 125 5.05 19.26 12.18
C ASP A 125 5.00 17.76 12.54
N ARG A 126 4.50 16.92 11.64
CA ARG A 126 4.29 15.48 11.94
C ARG A 126 5.57 14.74 12.34
N GLU A 127 6.67 15.02 11.65
CA GLU A 127 7.96 14.37 11.92
C GLU A 127 8.61 14.92 13.21
N SER A 128 8.59 16.25 13.39
CA SER A 128 9.12 16.88 14.62
C SER A 128 8.33 16.46 15.86
N THR A 129 6.99 16.43 15.77
CA THR A 129 6.13 15.95 16.85
C THR A 129 6.39 14.46 17.18
N ALA A 130 6.61 13.62 16.16
CA ALA A 130 6.98 12.23 16.41
C ALA A 130 8.35 12.14 17.14
N THR A 131 9.31 12.96 16.78
CA THR A 131 10.61 13.05 17.45
C THR A 131 10.45 13.50 18.91
N GLU A 132 9.64 14.51 19.21
CA GLU A 132 9.33 14.95 20.57
C GLU A 132 8.70 13.82 21.42
N VAL A 133 7.80 13.02 20.82
CA VAL A 133 7.23 11.85 21.49
C VAL A 133 8.30 10.81 21.79
N MET A 134 9.21 10.53 20.85
CA MET A 134 10.34 9.62 21.07
C MET A 134 11.23 10.06 22.23
N GLU A 135 11.61 11.34 22.25
CA GLU A 135 12.45 11.90 23.30
C GLU A 135 11.80 11.84 24.68
N ARG A 136 10.50 12.11 24.75
CA ARG A 136 9.73 12.10 26.00
C ARG A 136 9.47 10.69 26.54
N THR A 137 9.23 9.71 25.67
CA THR A 137 8.70 8.40 26.05
C THR A 137 9.71 7.25 25.89
N GLY A 138 10.79 7.46 25.15
CA GLY A 138 11.69 6.40 24.71
C GLY A 138 11.09 5.48 23.62
N ALA A 139 9.93 5.83 23.04
CA ALA A 139 9.27 5.04 22.05
C ALA A 139 10.09 4.92 20.75
N VAL A 140 9.98 3.78 20.08
CA VAL A 140 10.67 3.51 18.80
C VAL A 140 9.78 3.93 17.63
N LEU A 141 10.34 4.68 16.68
CA LEU A 141 9.64 5.06 15.46
C LEU A 141 9.44 3.85 14.53
N VAL A 142 8.17 3.55 14.21
CA VAL A 142 7.83 2.60 13.15
C VAL A 142 7.48 3.39 11.88
N HIS A 143 8.48 3.52 11.00
CA HIS A 143 8.32 4.32 9.78
C HIS A 143 7.32 3.68 8.79
N PRO A 144 6.44 4.44 8.12
CA PRO A 144 5.32 3.89 7.34
C PRO A 144 5.71 3.09 6.10
N PHE A 145 6.93 3.21 5.58
CA PHE A 145 7.36 2.53 4.36
C PHE A 145 8.89 2.38 4.20
N ASP A 146 9.71 3.29 4.74
CA ASP A 146 11.17 3.27 4.54
C ASP A 146 11.92 2.59 5.71
N ASN A 147 11.47 1.39 6.04
CA ASN A 147 12.01 0.53 7.07
C ASN A 147 12.10 -0.91 6.53
N PRO A 148 13.25 -1.61 6.62
CA PRO A 148 13.43 -2.95 6.08
C PRO A 148 12.39 -3.95 6.61
N GLU A 149 12.11 -3.92 7.91
CA GLU A 149 11.17 -4.83 8.55
C GLU A 149 9.73 -4.59 8.07
N VAL A 150 9.38 -3.30 7.85
CA VAL A 150 8.09 -2.94 7.25
C VAL A 150 8.03 -3.44 5.81
N ILE A 151 9.06 -3.20 4.99
CA ILE A 151 9.10 -3.64 3.58
C ILE A 151 8.99 -5.17 3.50
N ALA A 152 9.75 -5.92 4.31
CA ALA A 152 9.69 -7.38 4.35
C ALA A 152 8.27 -7.87 4.70
N GLY A 153 7.64 -7.30 5.71
CA GLY A 153 6.27 -7.62 6.08
C GLY A 153 5.27 -7.35 4.97
N GLN A 154 5.41 -6.23 4.22
CA GLN A 154 4.54 -5.92 3.08
C GLN A 154 4.67 -6.91 1.93
N GLY A 155 5.89 -7.43 1.70
CA GLY A 155 6.16 -8.45 0.69
C GLY A 155 5.35 -9.73 0.89
N THR A 156 4.93 -10.04 2.11
CA THR A 156 4.13 -11.25 2.43
C THR A 156 2.79 -11.30 1.70
N ALA A 157 2.22 -10.15 1.30
CA ALA A 157 1.02 -10.11 0.47
C ALA A 157 1.27 -10.73 -0.92
N THR A 158 2.42 -10.42 -1.51
CA THR A 158 2.85 -10.98 -2.79
C THR A 158 3.23 -12.44 -2.66
N LEU A 159 3.92 -12.82 -1.58
CA LEU A 159 4.27 -14.22 -1.31
C LEU A 159 3.01 -15.10 -1.22
N GLU A 160 1.96 -14.62 -0.54
CA GLU A 160 0.66 -15.31 -0.53
C GLU A 160 -0.01 -15.34 -1.90
N LEU A 161 0.06 -14.24 -2.67
CA LEU A 161 -0.56 -14.16 -4.00
C LEU A 161 0.04 -15.20 -4.96
N VAL A 162 1.35 -15.33 -5.02
CA VAL A 162 2.02 -16.29 -5.92
C VAL A 162 1.80 -17.75 -5.52
N ASP A 163 1.64 -18.01 -4.22
CA ASP A 163 1.25 -19.31 -3.72
C ASP A 163 -0.23 -19.66 -4.02
N GLN A 164 -1.13 -18.67 -3.97
CA GLN A 164 -2.56 -18.85 -4.28
C GLN A 164 -2.84 -18.93 -5.78
N VAL A 165 -2.01 -18.27 -6.61
CA VAL A 165 -2.20 -18.18 -8.06
C VAL A 165 -0.88 -18.50 -8.76
N PRO A 166 -0.66 -19.76 -9.13
CA PRO A 166 0.55 -20.15 -9.85
C PRO A 166 0.57 -19.57 -11.28
N ASN A 167 1.77 -19.44 -11.82
CA ASN A 167 2.02 -19.02 -13.20
C ASN A 167 1.47 -17.61 -13.51
N LEU A 168 1.68 -16.66 -12.64
CA LEU A 168 1.45 -15.24 -12.95
C LEU A 168 2.51 -14.76 -13.93
N ASP A 169 2.08 -13.99 -14.95
CA ASP A 169 2.95 -13.39 -15.96
C ASP A 169 3.44 -11.99 -15.56
N VAL A 170 2.71 -11.33 -14.66
CA VAL A 170 3.04 -9.99 -14.16
C VAL A 170 2.25 -9.69 -12.88
N ILE A 171 2.82 -8.88 -12.00
CA ILE A 171 2.13 -8.38 -10.81
C ILE A 171 2.07 -6.86 -10.86
N VAL A 172 0.91 -6.27 -10.51
CA VAL A 172 0.70 -4.82 -10.46
C VAL A 172 0.32 -4.41 -9.04
N ALA A 173 1.03 -3.41 -8.50
CA ALA A 173 0.76 -2.89 -7.16
C ALA A 173 0.84 -1.35 -7.13
N PRO A 174 0.12 -0.67 -6.22
CA PRO A 174 0.19 0.78 -6.13
C PRO A 174 1.52 1.22 -5.51
N ILE A 175 1.98 2.42 -5.87
CA ILE A 175 3.15 3.05 -5.28
C ILE A 175 2.83 4.45 -4.74
N GLY A 176 3.21 4.71 -3.50
CA GLY A 176 3.41 5.98 -2.85
C GLY A 176 4.83 5.95 -2.29
N GLY A 177 5.03 5.88 -0.97
CA GLY A 177 6.36 5.74 -0.37
C GLY A 177 7.16 4.48 -0.74
N GLY A 178 6.56 3.55 -1.50
CA GLY A 178 7.22 2.42 -2.15
C GLY A 178 7.35 1.13 -1.33
N GLY A 179 6.97 1.13 -0.04
CA GLY A 179 7.19 -0.05 0.83
C GLY A 179 6.48 -1.32 0.35
N LEU A 180 5.22 -1.22 -0.14
CA LEU A 180 4.49 -2.36 -0.68
C LEU A 180 5.12 -2.87 -1.98
N LEU A 181 5.34 -1.96 -2.94
CA LEU A 181 5.89 -2.32 -4.25
C LEU A 181 7.31 -2.88 -4.13
N SER A 182 8.14 -2.37 -3.21
CA SER A 182 9.48 -2.89 -2.94
C SER A 182 9.45 -4.31 -2.35
N GLY A 183 8.58 -4.56 -1.38
CA GLY A 183 8.37 -5.91 -0.84
C GLY A 183 7.87 -6.86 -1.93
N ALA A 184 6.96 -6.41 -2.80
CA ALA A 184 6.46 -7.18 -3.93
C ALA A 184 7.58 -7.48 -4.96
N ALA A 185 8.41 -6.49 -5.30
CA ALA A 185 9.54 -6.65 -6.21
C ALA A 185 10.58 -7.63 -5.66
N THR A 186 10.88 -7.56 -4.36
CA THR A 186 11.78 -8.51 -3.69
C THR A 186 11.30 -9.94 -3.83
N VAL A 187 10.01 -10.20 -3.62
CA VAL A 187 9.43 -11.54 -3.80
C VAL A 187 9.50 -11.96 -5.26
N ALA A 188 8.95 -11.16 -6.15
CA ALA A 188 8.82 -11.50 -7.56
C ALA A 188 10.16 -11.78 -8.26
N SER A 189 11.21 -11.03 -7.88
CA SER A 189 12.57 -11.21 -8.41
C SER A 189 13.31 -12.39 -7.77
N GLY A 190 12.89 -12.84 -6.59
CA GLY A 190 13.46 -14.00 -5.90
C GLY A 190 12.90 -15.35 -6.36
N LEU A 191 11.88 -15.35 -7.22
CA LEU A 191 11.24 -16.56 -7.74
C LEU A 191 11.93 -17.09 -9.00
N GLU A 192 11.74 -18.39 -9.29
CA GLU A 192 12.20 -19.04 -10.51
C GLU A 192 10.99 -19.69 -11.24
N PRO A 193 10.57 -19.21 -12.41
CA PRO A 193 11.07 -18.00 -13.07
C PRO A 193 10.66 -16.71 -12.35
N GLN A 194 11.44 -15.64 -12.57
CA GLN A 194 11.09 -14.32 -12.04
C GLN A 194 9.80 -13.78 -12.65
N ILE A 195 9.01 -13.06 -11.85
CA ILE A 195 7.77 -12.44 -12.31
C ILE A 195 7.98 -10.93 -12.45
N PRO A 196 7.76 -10.33 -13.62
CA PRO A 196 7.77 -8.88 -13.79
C PRO A 196 6.83 -8.16 -12.84
N ILE A 197 7.27 -7.03 -12.30
CA ILE A 197 6.48 -6.16 -11.43
C ILE A 197 6.27 -4.81 -12.08
N VAL A 198 5.07 -4.24 -11.89
CA VAL A 198 4.69 -2.91 -12.38
C VAL A 198 4.07 -2.11 -11.25
N GLY A 199 4.59 -0.90 -11.06
CA GLY A 199 4.00 0.09 -10.17
C GLY A 199 2.84 0.83 -10.83
N ALA A 200 1.86 1.26 -10.05
CA ALA A 200 0.77 2.12 -10.49
C ALA A 200 0.75 3.39 -9.62
N GLU A 201 0.85 4.57 -10.24
CA GLU A 201 1.01 5.85 -9.56
C GLU A 201 0.06 6.91 -10.15
N PRO A 202 -0.60 7.75 -9.33
CA PRO A 202 -1.37 8.88 -9.87
C PRO A 202 -0.47 9.93 -10.54
N PHE A 203 -0.89 10.49 -11.67
CA PHE A 203 -0.17 11.60 -12.32
C PHE A 203 0.11 12.79 -11.40
N ALA A 204 -0.78 13.04 -10.46
CA ALA A 204 -0.67 14.18 -9.54
C ALA A 204 0.48 14.03 -8.51
N VAL A 205 1.02 12.84 -8.34
CA VAL A 205 2.05 12.50 -7.33
C VAL A 205 3.10 11.55 -7.91
N ASP A 206 3.61 11.85 -9.10
CA ASP A 206 4.42 10.97 -9.95
C ASP A 206 5.93 10.96 -9.63
N ASP A 207 6.30 11.20 -8.39
CA ASP A 207 7.71 11.27 -8.01
C ASP A 207 8.44 9.93 -8.13
N ALA A 208 7.78 8.80 -7.90
CA ALA A 208 8.38 7.49 -8.08
C ALA A 208 8.65 7.20 -9.57
N TYR A 209 7.69 7.48 -10.45
CA TYR A 209 7.89 7.39 -11.90
C TYR A 209 9.07 8.24 -12.37
N ARG A 210 9.13 9.52 -11.96
CA ARG A 210 10.22 10.42 -12.33
C ARG A 210 11.57 9.94 -11.78
N SER A 211 11.58 9.42 -10.54
CA SER A 211 12.77 8.88 -9.89
C SER A 211 13.33 7.68 -10.64
N LEU A 212 12.50 6.67 -10.92
CA LEU A 212 12.93 5.45 -11.60
C LEU A 212 13.36 5.70 -13.04
N ARG A 213 12.68 6.59 -13.74
CA ARG A 213 13.05 7.00 -15.12
C ARG A 213 14.37 7.76 -15.19
N SER A 214 14.67 8.61 -14.22
CA SER A 214 15.89 9.42 -14.21
C SER A 214 17.08 8.73 -13.54
N GLY A 215 16.85 7.66 -12.78
CA GLY A 215 17.88 7.04 -11.94
C GLY A 215 18.29 7.89 -10.72
N ILE A 216 17.56 8.96 -10.44
CA ILE A 216 17.82 9.89 -9.34
C ILE A 216 16.52 10.06 -8.53
N ARG A 217 16.55 9.76 -7.22
CA ARG A 217 15.40 9.93 -6.35
C ARG A 217 14.94 11.39 -6.33
N GLN A 218 13.74 11.63 -6.82
CA GLN A 218 13.09 12.95 -6.85
C GLN A 218 12.36 13.21 -5.52
N PRO A 219 12.24 14.49 -5.10
CA PRO A 219 11.39 14.82 -3.96
C PRO A 219 9.91 14.53 -4.30
N GLY A 220 9.13 14.23 -3.26
CA GLY A 220 7.68 14.15 -3.37
C GLY A 220 7.08 15.48 -3.83
N VAL A 221 5.87 15.43 -4.37
CA VAL A 221 5.17 16.61 -4.87
C VAL A 221 4.74 17.50 -3.68
N GLU A 222 5.02 18.80 -3.76
CA GLU A 222 4.52 19.76 -2.78
C GLU A 222 2.99 19.93 -2.92
N SER A 223 2.29 19.92 -1.78
CA SER A 223 0.81 20.05 -1.73
C SER A 223 0.08 19.09 -2.69
N PRO A 224 0.34 17.80 -2.61
CA PRO A 224 -0.21 16.81 -3.54
C PRO A 224 -1.73 16.73 -3.43
N VAL A 225 -2.42 16.67 -4.59
CA VAL A 225 -3.87 16.53 -4.67
C VAL A 225 -4.22 15.32 -5.51
N THR A 226 -4.68 14.26 -4.85
CA THR A 226 -5.17 13.04 -5.49
C THR A 226 -6.28 12.41 -4.65
N VAL A 227 -7.22 11.73 -5.31
CA VAL A 227 -8.24 10.89 -4.62
C VAL A 227 -7.61 9.67 -3.96
N ALA A 228 -6.40 9.27 -4.38
CA ALA A 228 -5.63 8.17 -3.81
C ALA A 228 -4.84 8.64 -2.58
N ASP A 229 -5.53 8.98 -1.49
CA ASP A 229 -4.98 9.59 -0.26
C ASP A 229 -3.89 8.76 0.43
N GLY A 230 -3.84 7.45 0.20
CA GLY A 230 -2.78 6.55 0.67
C GLY A 230 -1.48 6.63 -0.13
N LEU A 231 -1.43 7.38 -1.25
CA LEU A 231 -0.29 7.47 -2.16
C LEU A 231 0.36 8.87 -2.20
N LEU A 232 0.03 9.75 -1.26
CA LEU A 232 0.50 11.16 -1.21
C LEU A 232 1.99 11.32 -0.83
N THR A 233 2.66 10.26 -0.39
CA THR A 233 4.03 10.34 0.13
C THR A 233 5.06 10.07 -0.95
N GLY A 234 6.12 10.88 -0.99
CA GLY A 234 7.26 10.65 -1.89
C GLY A 234 7.97 9.32 -1.60
N ILE A 235 8.64 8.79 -2.62
CA ILE A 235 9.35 7.50 -2.57
C ILE A 235 10.48 7.50 -1.53
N GLY A 236 10.53 6.48 -0.68
CA GLY A 236 11.59 6.25 0.30
C GLY A 236 12.95 5.91 -0.36
N ALA A 237 14.03 6.18 0.37
CA ALA A 237 15.37 5.92 -0.16
C ALA A 237 15.65 4.42 -0.34
N ARG A 238 15.22 3.58 0.60
CA ARG A 238 15.35 2.12 0.50
C ARG A 238 14.46 1.55 -0.58
N ALA A 239 13.21 2.05 -0.66
CA ALA A 239 12.29 1.66 -1.72
C ALA A 239 12.85 1.99 -3.09
N PHE A 240 13.38 3.19 -3.30
CA PHE A 240 14.02 3.60 -4.54
C PHE A 240 15.17 2.66 -4.93
N ALA A 241 16.06 2.33 -3.97
CA ALA A 241 17.20 1.43 -4.23
C ALA A 241 16.73 0.02 -4.65
N ILE A 242 15.70 -0.54 -3.99
CA ILE A 242 15.15 -1.85 -4.33
C ILE A 242 14.50 -1.83 -5.72
N LEU A 243 13.65 -0.84 -5.99
CA LEU A 243 12.91 -0.76 -7.25
C LEU A 243 13.82 -0.50 -8.44
N MET A 244 14.89 0.29 -8.28
CA MET A 244 15.94 0.47 -9.30
C MET A 244 16.69 -0.82 -9.58
N ALA A 245 17.07 -1.56 -8.54
CA ALA A 245 17.83 -2.81 -8.71
C ALA A 245 17.03 -3.91 -9.41
N HIS A 246 15.69 -3.89 -9.26
CA HIS A 246 14.78 -4.83 -9.91
C HIS A 246 14.15 -4.28 -11.20
N GLU A 247 14.63 -3.15 -11.71
CA GLU A 247 14.18 -2.51 -12.97
C GLU A 247 12.65 -2.35 -13.06
N VAL A 248 12.03 -1.97 -11.93
CA VAL A 248 10.58 -1.84 -11.84
C VAL A 248 10.10 -0.65 -12.66
N ASP A 249 9.14 -0.89 -13.54
CA ASP A 249 8.46 0.16 -14.29
C ASP A 249 7.21 0.66 -13.59
N VAL A 250 6.79 1.91 -13.88
CA VAL A 250 5.61 2.55 -13.27
C VAL A 250 4.69 3.10 -14.35
N ILE A 251 3.41 2.73 -14.28
CA ILE A 251 2.35 3.30 -15.11
C ILE A 251 1.67 4.41 -14.31
N ARG A 252 1.60 5.61 -14.90
CA ARG A 252 0.89 6.75 -14.32
C ARG A 252 -0.57 6.75 -14.75
N VAL A 253 -1.47 7.06 -13.81
CA VAL A 253 -2.91 7.06 -14.04
C VAL A 253 -3.58 8.36 -13.67
N THR A 254 -4.67 8.70 -14.36
CA THR A 254 -5.48 9.89 -14.05
C THR A 254 -6.42 9.63 -12.88
N GLU A 255 -6.85 10.69 -12.19
CA GLU A 255 -7.86 10.63 -11.14
C GLU A 255 -9.17 9.98 -11.64
N ALA A 256 -9.59 10.31 -12.85
CA ALA A 256 -10.77 9.72 -13.47
C ALA A 256 -10.64 8.21 -13.68
N ALA A 257 -9.47 7.72 -14.09
CA ALA A 257 -9.20 6.29 -14.23
C ALA A 257 -9.27 5.57 -12.88
N ILE A 258 -8.68 6.18 -11.82
CA ILE A 258 -8.73 5.63 -10.45
C ILE A 258 -10.17 5.54 -9.96
N LEU A 259 -10.96 6.60 -10.09
CA LEU A 259 -12.37 6.63 -9.69
C LEU A 259 -13.20 5.59 -10.43
N THR A 260 -12.99 5.46 -11.74
CA THR A 260 -13.68 4.44 -12.57
C THR A 260 -13.31 3.03 -12.14
N ALA A 261 -12.05 2.79 -11.78
CA ALA A 261 -11.58 1.50 -11.27
C ALA A 261 -12.19 1.17 -9.90
N ALA A 262 -12.19 2.14 -8.97
CA ALA A 262 -12.78 1.97 -7.63
C ALA A 262 -14.29 1.69 -7.73
N HIS A 263 -15.01 2.41 -8.58
CA HIS A 263 -16.43 2.20 -8.84
C HIS A 263 -16.72 0.80 -9.40
N PHE A 264 -15.89 0.31 -10.34
CA PHE A 264 -16.00 -1.05 -10.86
C PHE A 264 -15.82 -2.11 -9.77
N LEU A 265 -14.76 -1.98 -8.95
CA LEU A 265 -14.49 -2.92 -7.85
C LEU A 265 -15.67 -2.96 -6.87
N LEU A 266 -16.23 -1.80 -6.52
CA LEU A 266 -17.38 -1.71 -5.62
C LEU A 266 -18.64 -2.33 -6.26
N LEU A 267 -19.05 -1.88 -7.45
CA LEU A 267 -20.34 -2.23 -8.01
C LEU A 267 -20.37 -3.58 -8.73
N ARG A 268 -19.27 -4.01 -9.35
CA ARG A 268 -19.23 -5.27 -10.09
C ARG A 268 -18.66 -6.42 -9.28
N MET A 269 -17.64 -6.17 -8.48
CA MET A 269 -17.01 -7.21 -7.67
C MET A 269 -17.49 -7.24 -6.21
N LYS A 270 -18.25 -6.22 -5.77
CA LYS A 270 -18.74 -6.08 -4.38
C LYS A 270 -17.60 -5.98 -3.37
N LEU A 271 -16.45 -5.46 -3.82
CA LEU A 271 -15.30 -5.22 -2.98
C LEU A 271 -15.24 -3.75 -2.57
N VAL A 272 -15.23 -3.50 -1.29
CA VAL A 272 -14.94 -2.16 -0.75
C VAL A 272 -13.44 -1.92 -0.86
N VAL A 273 -13.08 -0.94 -1.70
CA VAL A 273 -11.70 -0.59 -2.00
C VAL A 273 -11.55 0.93 -1.95
N GLU A 274 -10.55 1.42 -1.23
CA GLU A 274 -10.18 2.84 -1.28
C GLU A 274 -9.56 3.21 -2.64
N PRO A 275 -9.65 4.45 -3.13
CA PRO A 275 -9.08 4.86 -4.43
C PRO A 275 -7.62 4.46 -4.61
N SER A 276 -6.79 4.55 -3.57
CA SER A 276 -5.40 4.09 -3.57
C SER A 276 -5.25 2.61 -3.94
N GLY A 277 -6.15 1.76 -3.45
CA GLY A 277 -6.18 0.32 -3.75
C GLY A 277 -6.69 -0.01 -5.15
N ALA A 278 -7.41 0.91 -5.79
CA ALA A 278 -7.93 0.76 -7.15
C ALA A 278 -6.94 1.21 -8.24
N THR A 279 -5.88 1.93 -7.87
CA THR A 279 -4.87 2.46 -8.79
C THR A 279 -4.26 1.40 -9.71
N PRO A 280 -3.97 0.15 -9.26
CA PRO A 280 -3.46 -0.91 -10.14
C PRO A 280 -4.43 -1.31 -11.25
N LEU A 281 -5.72 -1.41 -10.96
CA LEU A 281 -6.72 -1.68 -11.99
C LEU A 281 -6.82 -0.51 -12.99
N ALA A 282 -6.69 0.73 -12.52
CA ALA A 282 -6.63 1.89 -13.39
C ALA A 282 -5.41 1.82 -14.33
N ALA A 283 -4.25 1.37 -13.85
CA ALA A 283 -3.05 1.19 -14.68
C ALA A 283 -3.24 0.14 -15.77
N ILE A 284 -3.84 -1.01 -15.45
CA ILE A 284 -4.13 -2.07 -16.42
C ILE A 284 -5.08 -1.56 -17.51
N ARG A 285 -6.11 -0.78 -17.15
CA ARG A 285 -7.03 -0.18 -18.10
C ARG A 285 -6.43 0.97 -18.93
N THR A 286 -5.38 1.60 -18.42
CA THR A 286 -4.67 2.68 -19.13
C THR A 286 -3.75 2.12 -20.23
N GLU A 287 -3.12 0.96 -19.99
CA GLU A 287 -2.23 0.29 -20.94
C GLU A 287 -2.67 -1.18 -21.18
N PRO A 288 -3.89 -1.44 -21.69
CA PRO A 288 -4.44 -2.80 -21.77
C PRO A 288 -3.61 -3.74 -22.64
N GLU A 289 -2.99 -3.23 -23.71
CA GLU A 289 -2.15 -4.02 -24.63
C GLU A 289 -0.97 -4.67 -23.93
N ARG A 290 -0.45 -4.04 -22.87
CA ARG A 290 0.65 -4.57 -22.07
C ARG A 290 0.27 -5.84 -21.31
N PHE A 291 -1.01 -6.02 -21.03
CA PHE A 291 -1.54 -7.11 -20.19
C PHE A 291 -2.36 -8.14 -20.98
N HIS A 292 -2.65 -7.88 -22.26
CA HIS A 292 -3.43 -8.77 -23.10
C HIS A 292 -2.85 -10.19 -23.17
N GLY A 293 -3.68 -11.21 -22.99
CA GLY A 293 -3.32 -12.62 -22.96
C GLY A 293 -2.60 -13.08 -21.68
N ARG A 294 -2.35 -12.18 -20.69
CA ARG A 294 -1.57 -12.46 -19.51
C ARG A 294 -2.42 -12.85 -18.30
N ARG A 295 -1.77 -13.54 -17.36
CA ARG A 295 -2.23 -13.80 -16.01
C ARG A 295 -1.67 -12.70 -15.09
N VAL A 296 -2.51 -11.77 -14.69
CA VAL A 296 -2.11 -10.53 -13.99
C VAL A 296 -2.49 -10.60 -12.54
N GLY A 297 -1.51 -10.64 -11.65
CA GLY A 297 -1.72 -10.46 -10.21
C GLY A 297 -1.89 -8.97 -9.87
N VAL A 298 -2.88 -8.64 -9.07
CA VAL A 298 -3.16 -7.26 -8.63
C VAL A 298 -3.24 -7.20 -7.12
N ILE A 299 -2.50 -6.29 -6.49
CA ILE A 299 -2.61 -6.08 -5.05
C ILE A 299 -3.55 -4.89 -4.78
N ILE A 300 -4.74 -5.18 -4.25
CA ILE A 300 -5.66 -4.18 -3.69
C ILE A 300 -5.15 -3.82 -2.30
N SER A 301 -4.57 -2.63 -2.13
CA SER A 301 -3.83 -2.26 -0.93
C SER A 301 -4.68 -2.03 0.33
N GLY A 302 -5.94 -1.60 0.17
CA GLY A 302 -6.82 -1.31 1.31
C GLY A 302 -8.24 -0.94 0.92
N GLY A 303 -9.10 -0.83 1.94
CA GLY A 303 -10.52 -0.51 1.80
C GLY A 303 -11.02 0.57 2.77
N ASN A 304 -10.16 1.30 3.46
CA ASN A 304 -10.53 2.31 4.43
C ASN A 304 -10.96 3.61 3.76
N THR A 305 -12.24 3.71 3.42
CA THR A 305 -12.82 4.84 2.69
C THR A 305 -14.11 5.33 3.34
N ASP A 306 -14.37 6.63 3.23
CA ASP A 306 -15.62 7.28 3.63
C ASP A 306 -16.61 7.43 2.46
N PHE A 307 -16.25 6.89 1.28
CA PHE A 307 -17.01 7.00 0.04
C PHE A 307 -17.25 8.43 -0.48
N SER A 308 -16.56 9.44 0.01
CA SER A 308 -16.67 10.82 -0.49
C SER A 308 -16.41 10.97 -1.99
N TRP A 309 -15.66 10.04 -2.57
CA TRP A 309 -15.34 9.96 -4.00
C TRP A 309 -16.46 9.39 -4.88
N LEU A 310 -17.48 8.74 -4.30
CA LEU A 310 -18.46 7.93 -5.05
C LEU A 310 -19.29 8.79 -6.03
N ALA A 311 -19.76 9.95 -5.60
CA ALA A 311 -20.55 10.83 -6.48
C ALA A 311 -19.75 11.29 -7.72
N ALA A 312 -18.45 11.57 -7.55
CA ALA A 312 -17.58 11.91 -8.67
C ALA A 312 -17.38 10.73 -9.64
N ALA A 313 -17.26 9.50 -9.10
CA ALA A 313 -17.14 8.28 -9.92
C ALA A 313 -18.41 7.98 -10.72
N GLU A 314 -19.58 8.16 -10.13
CA GLU A 314 -20.87 8.00 -10.81
C GLU A 314 -21.03 8.98 -11.97
N ALA A 315 -20.66 10.25 -11.78
CA ALA A 315 -20.71 11.26 -12.83
C ALA A 315 -19.80 10.93 -14.04
N LEU A 316 -18.68 10.24 -13.82
CA LEU A 316 -17.78 9.78 -14.90
C LEU A 316 -18.35 8.59 -15.67
N THR A 317 -19.00 7.65 -14.99
CA THR A 317 -19.57 6.45 -15.62
C THR A 317 -20.83 6.77 -16.43
N SER A 318 -21.70 7.65 -15.94
CA SER A 318 -22.92 8.07 -16.64
C SER A 318 -22.63 8.77 -17.99
N ARG A 319 -21.51 9.51 -18.09
CA ARG A 319 -21.11 10.17 -19.35
C ARG A 319 -20.65 9.18 -20.41
N ARG A 320 -20.13 8.01 -20.06
CA ARG A 320 -19.72 6.97 -21.03
C ARG A 320 -20.90 6.24 -21.64
N GLU A 321 -22.00 6.09 -20.91
CA GLU A 321 -23.23 5.43 -21.40
C GLU A 321 -24.04 6.33 -22.36
N THR A 322 -23.81 7.64 -22.37
CA THR A 322 -24.53 8.61 -23.21
C THR A 322 -23.74 9.06 -24.46
N SER A 323 -22.51 8.56 -24.64
CA SER A 323 -21.74 8.82 -25.87
C SER A 323 -22.06 7.72 -26.91
N PRO A 324 -22.55 8.07 -28.11
CA PRO A 324 -22.98 7.14 -29.15
C PRO A 324 -21.83 6.34 -29.77
#